data_5040e4c36bc2af815d5fc5a43d7da4b0
#
_entry.id   5040e4c36bc2af815d5fc5a43d7da4b0
#
_cell.length_a   1.000
_cell.length_b   1.000
_cell.length_c   1.000
_cell.angle_alpha   90.00
_cell.angle_beta   90.00
_cell.angle_gamma   90.00
#
_symmetry.space_group_name_H-M   'P 1'
#
loop_
_entity.id
_entity.type
_entity.pdbx_description
1 polymer ?
#
loop_
_entity_poly.entity_id
_entity_poly.type
_entity_poly.pdbx_seq_one_letter_code
_entity_poly.pdbx_strand_id
1 'polypeptide(L)'
;MIIEVYPIFWMLTAALKKQSDLVIIKEKDYIRNAKPNGYRSYHIVLGIPVYFLDTMEYFPVEVQLRTMAMDFWASMEHRVCYKKQPRNRERLEQDFCRYARILEEIEGEFETHNERRGSDGG
;
A
#
# COMPACT_ATOMS: atom_id res chain seq x y z
N MET A 1 -7.50 7.05 1.97
CA MET A 1 -8.15 5.74 2.22
C MET A 1 -7.15 4.63 2.02
N ILE A 2 -7.12 3.69 2.92
CA ILE A 2 -6.25 2.52 2.84
C ILE A 2 -7.10 1.30 2.51
N ILE A 3 -6.70 0.57 1.49
CA ILE A 3 -7.39 -0.65 1.06
C ILE A 3 -6.44 -1.83 1.22
N GLU A 4 -6.85 -2.80 2.02
CA GLU A 4 -6.07 -4.02 2.23
C GLU A 4 -6.54 -5.08 1.27
N VAL A 5 -5.82 -5.26 0.18
CA VAL A 5 -6.19 -6.20 -0.87
C VAL A 5 -4.99 -7.02 -1.30
N TYR A 6 -5.07 -8.31 -1.10
CA TYR A 6 -4.09 -9.26 -1.57
C TYR A 6 -4.80 -10.62 -1.67
N PRO A 7 -4.70 -11.33 -2.76
CA PRO A 7 -3.80 -11.20 -3.90
C PRO A 7 -4.32 -10.32 -5.05
N ILE A 8 -5.49 -9.70 -4.95
CA ILE A 8 -6.12 -8.97 -6.05
C ILE A 8 -5.59 -7.54 -6.24
N PHE A 9 -4.50 -7.23 -5.58
CA PHE A 9 -3.92 -5.89 -5.55
C PHE A 9 -3.77 -5.26 -6.95
N TRP A 10 -3.12 -5.97 -7.86
CA TRP A 10 -2.85 -5.44 -9.19
C TRP A 10 -4.10 -5.34 -10.05
N MET A 11 -5.07 -6.22 -9.80
CA MET A 11 -6.36 -6.15 -10.48
C MET A 11 -7.14 -4.90 -10.08
N LEU A 12 -7.10 -4.58 -8.78
CA LEU A 12 -7.77 -3.38 -8.27
C LEU A 12 -7.13 -2.12 -8.82
N THR A 13 -5.80 -2.07 -8.88
CA THR A 13 -5.06 -0.95 -9.47
C THR A 13 -5.46 -0.74 -10.92
N ALA A 14 -5.51 -1.80 -11.70
CA ALA A 14 -5.91 -1.74 -13.11
C ALA A 14 -7.36 -1.26 -13.26
N ALA A 15 -8.25 -1.71 -12.38
CA ALA A 15 -9.65 -1.31 -12.41
C ALA A 15 -9.81 0.18 -12.13
N LEU A 16 -9.06 0.73 -11.16
CA LEU A 16 -9.08 2.16 -10.87
C LEU A 16 -8.63 2.99 -12.06
N LYS A 17 -7.59 2.52 -12.76
CA LYS A 17 -7.07 3.22 -13.93
C LYS A 17 -8.02 3.26 -15.11
N LYS A 18 -8.97 2.33 -15.16
CA LYS A 18 -9.94 2.23 -16.26
C LYS A 18 -11.19 3.08 -16.07
N GLN A 19 -11.36 3.70 -14.90
CA GLN A 19 -12.52 4.54 -14.66
C GLN A 19 -12.41 5.83 -15.48
N SER A 20 -13.36 6.05 -16.36
CA SER A 20 -13.33 7.18 -17.31
C SER A 20 -13.60 8.53 -16.66
N ASP A 21 -14.30 8.54 -15.53
CA ASP A 21 -14.63 9.78 -14.82
C ASP A 21 -13.57 10.19 -13.78
N LEU A 22 -12.55 9.38 -13.59
CA LEU A 22 -11.44 9.67 -12.68
C LEU A 22 -10.20 10.04 -13.48
N VAL A 23 -9.45 10.99 -12.96
CA VAL A 23 -8.16 11.39 -13.54
C VAL A 23 -7.05 10.97 -12.58
N ILE A 24 -6.04 10.30 -13.12
CA ILE A 24 -4.87 9.93 -12.32
C ILE A 24 -3.92 11.11 -12.32
N ILE A 25 -3.73 11.72 -11.15
CA ILE A 25 -2.84 12.87 -10.99
C ILE A 25 -1.42 12.42 -10.73
N LYS A 26 -1.25 11.38 -9.88
CA LYS A 26 0.07 10.93 -9.47
C LYS A 26 0.02 9.48 -9.01
N GLU A 27 1.11 8.75 -9.24
CA GLU A 27 1.29 7.39 -8.74
C GLU A 27 2.68 7.25 -8.13
N LYS A 28 2.76 6.46 -7.04
CA LYS A 28 4.04 6.08 -6.44
C LYS A 28 3.97 4.60 -6.08
N ASP A 29 4.86 3.84 -6.68
CA ASP A 29 4.93 2.39 -6.46
C ASP A 29 6.07 2.07 -5.51
N TYR A 30 5.75 1.99 -4.22
CA TYR A 30 6.71 1.57 -3.20
C TYR A 30 6.67 0.06 -2.96
N ILE A 31 5.92 -0.68 -3.76
CA ILE A 31 5.92 -2.14 -3.68
C ILE A 31 7.08 -2.69 -4.49
N ARG A 32 7.21 -2.25 -5.75
CA ARG A 32 8.34 -2.61 -6.60
C ARG A 32 9.61 -1.87 -6.21
N ASN A 33 9.45 -0.67 -5.67
CA ASN A 33 10.54 0.20 -5.27
C ASN A 33 10.39 0.59 -3.81
N ALA A 34 10.57 -0.38 -2.91
CA ALA A 34 10.47 -0.16 -1.48
C ALA A 34 11.46 0.90 -1.01
N LYS A 35 11.08 1.65 0.00
CA LYS A 35 12.01 2.61 0.60
C LYS A 35 13.13 1.89 1.34
N PRO A 36 14.28 2.54 1.57
CA PRO A 36 15.41 1.91 2.24
C PRO A 36 15.09 1.31 3.61
N ASN A 37 14.13 1.88 4.33
CA ASN A 37 13.71 1.36 5.64
C ASN A 37 12.75 0.17 5.55
N GLY A 38 12.33 -0.21 4.34
CA GLY A 38 11.41 -1.31 4.14
C GLY A 38 9.95 -0.92 3.91
N TYR A 39 9.64 0.38 3.90
CA TYR A 39 8.29 0.86 3.66
C TYR A 39 7.81 0.43 2.27
N ARG A 40 6.62 -0.17 2.21
CA ARG A 40 5.98 -0.61 0.98
C ARG A 40 4.52 -0.17 0.98
N SER A 41 4.08 0.34 -0.15
CA SER A 41 2.69 0.73 -0.36
C SER A 41 2.55 1.17 -1.82
N TYR A 42 1.35 1.18 -2.33
CA TYR A 42 1.07 1.78 -3.64
C TYR A 42 0.16 2.98 -3.43
N HIS A 43 0.61 4.14 -3.88
CA HIS A 43 -0.12 5.40 -3.71
C HIS A 43 -0.63 5.89 -5.04
N ILE A 44 -1.92 6.19 -5.12
CA ILE A 44 -2.54 6.81 -6.28
C ILE A 44 -3.25 8.06 -5.82
N VAL A 45 -2.96 9.19 -6.46
CA VAL A 45 -3.72 10.40 -6.25
C VAL A 45 -4.68 10.53 -7.44
N LEU A 46 -5.97 10.49 -7.15
CA LEU A 46 -7.03 10.57 -8.15
C LEU A 46 -7.68 11.94 -8.10
N GLY A 47 -7.99 12.48 -9.28
CA GLY A 47 -8.86 13.63 -9.39
C GLY A 47 -10.30 13.15 -9.51
N ILE A 48 -11.13 13.51 -8.54
CA ILE A 48 -12.55 13.15 -8.54
C ILE A 48 -13.35 14.37 -8.98
N PRO A 49 -14.20 14.24 -10.03
CA PRO A 49 -14.98 15.36 -10.49
C PRO A 49 -16.07 15.74 -9.49
N VAL A 50 -16.13 17.01 -9.14
CA VAL A 50 -17.18 17.56 -8.30
C VAL A 50 -17.88 18.67 -9.08
N TYR A 51 -19.19 18.59 -9.18
CA TYR A 51 -20.00 19.50 -9.98
C TYR A 51 -20.61 20.57 -9.08
N PHE A 52 -20.36 21.83 -9.45
CA PHE A 52 -20.96 23.00 -8.80
C PHE A 52 -21.75 23.74 -9.86
N LEU A 53 -23.04 23.86 -9.71
CA LEU A 53 -23.92 24.62 -10.62
C LEU A 53 -23.47 24.54 -12.10
N ASP A 54 -22.62 25.49 -12.54
CA ASP A 54 -22.18 25.58 -13.93
C ASP A 54 -20.74 25.14 -14.16
N THR A 55 -20.04 24.70 -13.11
CA THR A 55 -18.63 24.34 -13.22
C THR A 55 -18.36 22.96 -12.67
N MET A 56 -17.28 22.37 -13.13
CA MET A 56 -16.78 21.10 -12.62
C MET A 56 -15.30 21.27 -12.23
N GLU A 57 -14.96 20.79 -11.04
CA GLU A 57 -13.59 20.82 -10.56
C GLU A 57 -13.17 19.43 -10.11
N TYR A 58 -11.89 19.13 -10.30
CA TYR A 58 -11.31 17.88 -9.83
C TYR A 58 -10.71 18.08 -8.45
N PHE A 59 -11.16 17.24 -7.48
CA PHE A 59 -10.59 17.25 -6.14
C PHE A 59 -9.64 16.08 -5.99
N PRO A 60 -8.43 16.30 -5.46
CA PRO A 60 -7.47 15.23 -5.27
C PRO A 60 -7.84 14.35 -4.08
N VAL A 61 -7.81 13.04 -4.31
CA VAL A 61 -8.01 12.04 -3.26
C VAL A 61 -6.86 11.07 -3.35
N GLU A 62 -6.15 10.86 -2.24
CA GLU A 62 -5.09 9.89 -2.16
C GLU A 62 -5.64 8.54 -1.74
N VAL A 63 -5.34 7.52 -2.53
CA VAL A 63 -5.69 6.14 -2.22
C VAL A 63 -4.39 5.38 -1.99
N GLN A 64 -4.26 4.78 -0.82
CA GLN A 64 -3.12 3.94 -0.49
C GLN A 64 -3.55 2.49 -0.49
N LEU A 65 -2.89 1.69 -1.31
CA LEU A 65 -3.16 0.26 -1.41
C LEU A 65 -2.03 -0.48 -0.69
N ARG A 66 -2.40 -1.27 0.31
CA ARG A 66 -1.46 -2.03 1.13
C ARG A 66 -2.02 -3.41 1.40
N THR A 67 -1.14 -4.39 1.54
CA THR A 67 -1.53 -5.66 2.11
C THR A 67 -1.58 -5.52 3.64
N MET A 68 -2.15 -6.51 4.32
CA MET A 68 -2.20 -6.51 5.78
C MET A 68 -0.80 -6.45 6.40
N ALA A 69 0.16 -7.17 5.81
CA ALA A 69 1.53 -7.15 6.31
C ALA A 69 2.18 -5.78 6.14
N MET A 70 1.94 -5.13 5.03
CA MET A 70 2.46 -3.78 4.78
C MET A 70 1.86 -2.77 5.77
N ASP A 71 0.57 -2.90 6.05
CA ASP A 71 -0.11 -2.01 6.99
C ASP A 71 0.37 -2.25 8.41
N PHE A 72 0.53 -3.50 8.81
CA PHE A 72 1.09 -3.86 10.11
C PHE A 72 2.49 -3.25 10.28
N TRP A 73 3.36 -3.43 9.28
CA TRP A 73 4.71 -2.87 9.32
C TRP A 73 4.69 -1.35 9.49
N ALA A 74 3.86 -0.67 8.70
CA ALA A 74 3.76 0.79 8.75
C ALA A 74 3.26 1.28 10.12
N SER A 75 2.30 0.58 10.70
CA SER A 75 1.77 0.91 12.02
C SER A 75 2.82 0.73 13.10
N MET A 76 3.57 -0.36 13.05
CA MET A 76 4.62 -0.63 14.03
C MET A 76 5.79 0.34 13.87
N GLU A 77 6.17 0.65 12.64
CA GLU A 77 7.23 1.63 12.38
C GLU A 77 6.85 2.99 12.97
N HIS A 78 5.65 3.46 12.72
CA HIS A 78 5.17 4.72 13.27
C HIS A 78 5.19 4.69 14.81
N ARG A 79 4.74 3.59 15.40
CA ARG A 79 4.67 3.44 16.86
C ARG A 79 6.05 3.43 17.50
N VAL A 80 7.00 2.72 16.90
CA VAL A 80 8.34 2.52 17.49
C VAL A 80 9.28 3.67 17.15
N CYS A 81 9.25 4.17 15.91
CA CYS A 81 10.23 5.14 15.41
C CYS A 81 9.79 6.59 15.55
N TYR A 82 8.49 6.83 15.73
CA TYR A 82 7.98 8.19 15.87
C TYR A 82 8.55 8.86 17.12
N LYS A 83 9.12 10.04 16.95
CA LYS A 83 9.78 10.83 18.00
C LYS A 83 10.98 10.15 18.66
N LYS A 84 11.55 9.13 18.04
CA LYS A 84 12.78 8.52 18.56
C LYS A 84 13.99 9.38 18.24
N GLN A 85 14.97 9.31 19.15
CA GLN A 85 16.22 10.05 19.00
C GLN A 85 17.05 9.53 17.82
N PRO A 86 17.78 10.42 17.12
CA PRO A 86 18.57 10.03 15.95
C PRO A 86 19.68 9.00 16.21
N ARG A 87 20.09 8.80 17.46
CA ARG A 87 21.22 7.92 17.80
C ARG A 87 21.08 6.50 17.26
N ASN A 88 19.86 5.97 17.24
CA ASN A 88 19.62 4.59 16.82
C ASN A 88 18.92 4.50 15.47
N ARG A 89 18.91 5.59 14.71
CA ARG A 89 18.13 5.67 13.48
C ARG A 89 18.55 4.63 12.45
N GLU A 90 19.86 4.51 12.20
CA GLU A 90 20.38 3.56 11.22
C GLU A 90 20.06 2.12 11.61
N ARG A 91 20.24 1.81 12.88
CA ARG A 91 19.96 0.46 13.39
C ARG A 91 18.47 0.14 13.28
N LEU A 92 17.61 1.10 13.62
CA LEU A 92 16.17 0.93 13.51
C LEU A 92 15.75 0.74 12.05
N GLU A 93 16.34 1.49 11.13
CA GLU A 93 16.05 1.31 9.70
C GLU A 93 16.44 -0.08 9.22
N GLN A 94 17.60 -0.57 9.64
CA GLN A 94 18.04 -1.92 9.29
C GLN A 94 17.11 -2.99 9.87
N ASP A 95 16.73 -2.83 11.13
CA ASP A 95 15.82 -3.76 11.79
C ASP A 95 14.45 -3.79 11.12
N PHE A 96 13.90 -2.62 10.82
CA PHE A 96 12.59 -2.52 10.17
C PHE A 96 12.63 -3.00 8.73
N CYS A 97 13.74 -2.81 8.02
CA CYS A 97 13.91 -3.37 6.70
C CYS A 97 13.90 -4.91 6.76
N ARG A 98 14.53 -5.49 7.77
CA ARG A 98 14.51 -6.94 8.00
C ARG A 98 13.10 -7.43 8.35
N TYR A 99 12.39 -6.69 9.21
CA TYR A 99 11.01 -7.04 9.57
C TYR A 99 10.08 -7.02 8.36
N ALA A 100 10.27 -6.05 7.47
CA ALA A 100 9.48 -5.98 6.24
C ALA A 100 9.66 -7.24 5.40
N ARG A 101 10.89 -7.75 5.30
CA ARG A 101 11.18 -8.99 4.56
C ARG A 101 10.55 -10.21 5.22
N ILE A 102 10.61 -10.28 6.55
CA ILE A 102 10.00 -11.38 7.30
C ILE A 102 8.48 -11.39 7.10
N LEU A 103 7.87 -10.23 7.22
CA LEU A 103 6.42 -10.08 7.03
C LEU A 103 5.98 -10.43 5.61
N GLU A 104 6.76 -10.01 4.62
CA GLU A 104 6.49 -10.35 3.22
C GLU A 104 6.54 -11.85 2.99
N GLU A 105 7.53 -12.51 3.58
CA GLU A 105 7.69 -13.96 3.47
C GLU A 105 6.52 -14.70 4.12
N ILE A 106 6.14 -14.30 5.33
CA ILE A 106 5.00 -14.89 6.03
C ILE A 106 3.70 -14.68 5.25
N GLU A 107 3.48 -13.47 4.78
CA GLU A 107 2.27 -13.17 4.00
C GLU A 107 2.21 -13.99 2.73
N GLY A 108 3.35 -14.18 2.07
CA GLY A 108 3.43 -15.01 0.88
C GLY A 108 3.08 -16.48 1.17
N GLU A 109 3.50 -17.00 2.32
CA GLU A 109 3.14 -18.35 2.73
C GLU A 109 1.63 -18.48 3.00
N PHE A 110 1.03 -17.51 3.67
CA PHE A 110 -0.41 -17.50 3.89
C PHE A 110 -1.18 -17.48 2.57
N GLU A 111 -0.71 -16.69 1.61
CA GLU A 111 -1.36 -16.61 0.30
C GLU A 111 -1.27 -17.94 -0.45
N THR A 112 -0.16 -18.64 -0.32
CA THR A 112 -0.01 -19.97 -0.92
C THR A 112 -1.08 -20.93 -0.39
N HIS A 113 -1.31 -20.93 0.91
CA HIS A 113 -2.35 -21.76 1.53
C HIS A 113 -3.74 -21.35 1.07
N ASN A 114 -3.98 -20.06 0.97
CA ASN A 114 -5.26 -19.53 0.53
C ASN A 114 -5.57 -19.93 -0.92
N GLU A 115 -4.57 -19.87 -1.80
CA GLU A 115 -4.70 -20.30 -3.19
C GLU A 115 -5.00 -21.79 -3.30
N ARG A 116 -4.29 -22.62 -2.54
CA ARG A 116 -4.54 -24.07 -2.49
C ARG A 116 -5.95 -24.38 -2.02
N ARG A 117 -6.41 -23.68 -0.99
CA ARG A 117 -7.76 -23.84 -0.48
C ARG A 117 -8.79 -23.50 -1.55
N GLY A 118 -8.55 -22.43 -2.32
CA GLY A 118 -9.43 -22.03 -3.40
C GLY A 118 -9.50 -23.06 -4.53
N SER A 119 -8.38 -23.72 -4.85
CA SER A 119 -8.34 -24.73 -5.89
C SER A 119 -8.89 -26.07 -5.42
N ASP A 120 -8.72 -26.42 -4.14
CA ASP A 120 -9.22 -27.67 -3.56
C ASP A 120 -10.66 -27.59 -3.10
N GLY A 121 -11.12 -26.41 -2.77
CA GLY A 121 -12.43 -26.21 -2.21
C GLY A 121 -13.57 -26.18 -3.22
N GLY A 122 -13.25 -26.21 -4.45
CA GLY A 122 -14.27 -26.27 -5.50
C GLY A 122 -15.35 -25.22 -5.35
#